data_540e0c0a70067e2594e06780f5ad7e04
#
_entry.id   540e0c0a70067e2594e06780f5ad7e04
#
_cell.length_a   1.000
_cell.length_b   1.000
_cell.length_c   1.000
_cell.angle_alpha   90.00
_cell.angle_beta   90.00
_cell.angle_gamma   90.00
#
_symmetry.space_group_name_H-M   'P 1'
#
loop_
_entity.id
_entity.type
_entity.pdbx_description
1 polymer ?
#
loop_
_entity_poly.entity_id
_entity_poly.type
_entity_poly.pdbx_seq_one_letter_code
_entity_poly.pdbx_strand_id
1 'polypeptide(L)'
;ATPVKGVMPYLIKTFGGKRVGFIGINVNPRGMVSEGNYDGLYYQNGELIADPTAKYLKEVQKVDYVVMESHIGYFAEIPGEPCDSGLVTKSHYIDIVVGGHTHTVIEPGSAQANVKDADGKIVTIGQNGKYGKLVGVYDLDLETGKVEYRHIKVTSAYDEAAKQYTAFANWLAPYKHKVDSIMNAPVAQSAREMTLDSQAYQNWLSDAIMDIIKTLYTGKVDLAIMNKGGIRQDMPKGMVSEGLINSTFPFDNRFVVLDIKGKDLIEAFRVMANRGGDAVSKEAKVVYNAKGEIVSAKLNGKQIKPEQSYK
;
A
#
# COMPACT_ATOMS: atom_id res chain seq x y z
N ALA A 1 -2.87 10.91 -25.84
CA ALA A 1 -3.16 11.47 -24.51
C ALA A 1 -2.32 12.74 -24.34
N THR A 2 -2.88 13.78 -23.74
CA THR A 2 -2.13 15.00 -23.41
C THR A 2 -1.30 14.75 -22.16
N PRO A 3 0.01 15.08 -22.12
CA PRO A 3 0.81 14.96 -20.92
C PRO A 3 0.23 15.76 -19.77
N VAL A 4 0.28 15.23 -18.56
CA VAL A 4 -0.15 15.95 -17.35
C VAL A 4 0.83 17.09 -17.09
N LYS A 5 0.33 18.31 -16.93
CA LYS A 5 1.15 19.50 -16.69
C LYS A 5 2.01 19.32 -15.43
N GLY A 6 3.32 19.50 -15.57
CA GLY A 6 4.28 19.37 -14.47
C GLY A 6 4.77 17.93 -14.21
N VAL A 7 4.23 16.94 -14.92
CA VAL A 7 4.74 15.56 -14.89
C VAL A 7 5.63 15.33 -16.11
N MET A 8 6.85 14.90 -15.88
CA MET A 8 7.83 14.58 -16.92
C MET A 8 7.89 13.06 -17.11
N PRO A 9 8.07 12.57 -18.34
CA PRO A 9 8.19 11.13 -18.60
C PRO A 9 9.49 10.54 -18.01
N TYR A 10 10.50 11.34 -17.82
CA TYR A 10 11.78 11.00 -17.18
C TYR A 10 12.50 12.28 -16.74
N LEU A 11 13.51 12.11 -15.88
CA LEU A 11 14.41 13.19 -15.47
C LEU A 11 15.85 12.73 -15.72
N ILE A 12 16.74 13.63 -16.18
CA ILE A 12 18.17 13.34 -16.32
C ILE A 12 18.95 14.32 -15.45
N LYS A 13 19.85 13.79 -14.62
CA LYS A 13 20.78 14.58 -13.82
C LYS A 13 22.21 14.12 -14.09
N THR A 14 23.17 15.03 -13.90
CA THR A 14 24.59 14.74 -14.07
C THR A 14 25.30 14.82 -12.72
N PHE A 15 26.07 13.79 -12.40
CA PHE A 15 26.87 13.67 -11.17
C PHE A 15 28.28 13.23 -11.57
N GLY A 16 29.31 13.97 -11.18
CA GLY A 16 30.71 13.63 -11.50
C GLY A 16 30.97 13.37 -13.00
N GLY A 17 30.26 14.06 -13.89
CA GLY A 17 30.38 13.85 -15.34
C GLY A 17 29.52 12.67 -15.90
N LYS A 18 28.96 11.83 -15.07
CA LYS A 18 28.05 10.74 -15.45
C LYS A 18 26.59 11.19 -15.44
N ARG A 19 25.81 10.72 -16.41
CA ARG A 19 24.41 11.05 -16.57
C ARG A 19 23.54 9.93 -16.02
N VAL A 20 22.63 10.27 -15.12
CA VAL A 20 21.69 9.34 -14.50
C VAL A 20 20.27 9.71 -14.95
N GLY A 21 19.58 8.76 -15.55
CA GLY A 21 18.17 8.88 -15.93
C GLY A 21 17.26 8.33 -14.84
N PHE A 22 16.20 9.03 -14.53
CA PHE A 22 15.16 8.62 -13.57
C PHE A 22 13.85 8.44 -14.29
N ILE A 23 13.17 7.31 -14.06
CA ILE A 23 11.83 7.01 -14.57
C ILE A 23 10.90 6.69 -13.41
N GLY A 24 9.63 7.09 -13.50
CA GLY A 24 8.61 6.83 -12.49
C GLY A 24 7.58 5.82 -12.98
N ILE A 25 7.31 4.78 -12.20
CA ILE A 25 6.29 3.75 -12.49
C ILE A 25 5.32 3.66 -11.31
N ASN A 26 4.02 3.65 -11.60
CA ASN A 26 2.99 3.60 -10.56
C ASN A 26 1.98 2.48 -10.81
N VAL A 27 1.26 2.09 -9.76
CA VAL A 27 0.14 1.14 -9.84
C VAL A 27 -1.00 1.71 -10.67
N ASN A 28 -1.85 0.82 -11.17
CA ASN A 28 -3.13 1.21 -11.75
C ASN A 28 -4.01 1.82 -10.64
N PRO A 29 -4.45 3.08 -10.76
CA PRO A 29 -5.28 3.70 -9.73
C PRO A 29 -6.68 3.08 -9.63
N ARG A 30 -7.11 2.36 -10.66
CA ARG A 30 -8.44 1.75 -10.70
C ARG A 30 -8.63 0.72 -9.60
N GLY A 31 -9.66 0.94 -8.78
CA GLY A 31 -9.95 0.08 -7.63
C GLY A 31 -9.15 0.38 -6.36
N MET A 32 -8.16 1.29 -6.43
CA MET A 32 -7.37 1.74 -5.27
C MET A 32 -7.64 3.19 -4.90
N VAL A 33 -7.93 4.02 -5.89
CA VAL A 33 -8.16 5.46 -5.73
C VAL A 33 -9.59 5.75 -6.18
N SER A 34 -10.28 6.65 -5.50
CA SER A 34 -11.63 7.11 -5.90
C SER A 34 -11.58 7.70 -7.31
N GLU A 35 -12.50 7.30 -8.19
CA GLU A 35 -12.49 7.67 -9.61
C GLU A 35 -12.34 9.19 -9.84
N GLY A 36 -13.04 10.00 -9.06
CA GLY A 36 -12.94 11.46 -9.17
C GLY A 36 -11.54 12.04 -8.92
N ASN A 37 -10.64 11.29 -8.30
CA ASN A 37 -9.28 11.72 -8.01
C ASN A 37 -8.28 11.43 -9.15
N TYR A 38 -8.65 10.59 -10.12
CA TYR A 38 -7.82 10.30 -11.30
C TYR A 38 -8.59 10.43 -12.62
N ASP A 39 -9.77 11.05 -12.59
CA ASP A 39 -10.56 11.31 -13.79
C ASP A 39 -9.74 12.10 -14.83
N GLY A 40 -9.83 11.67 -16.10
CA GLY A 40 -9.05 12.24 -17.18
C GLY A 40 -7.60 11.72 -17.27
N LEU A 41 -7.13 10.88 -16.34
CA LEU A 41 -5.82 10.23 -16.44
C LEU A 41 -5.92 8.92 -17.23
N TYR A 42 -4.95 8.71 -18.12
CA TYR A 42 -4.75 7.45 -18.83
C TYR A 42 -3.59 6.69 -18.22
N TYR A 43 -3.88 5.55 -17.59
CA TYR A 43 -2.86 4.66 -17.04
C TYR A 43 -2.22 3.81 -18.14
N GLN A 44 -0.90 3.71 -18.12
CA GLN A 44 -0.14 2.77 -18.95
C GLN A 44 0.52 1.72 -18.04
N ASN A 45 0.40 0.45 -18.43
CA ASN A 45 0.99 -0.65 -17.68
C ASN A 45 2.53 -0.51 -17.64
N GLY A 46 3.10 -0.62 -16.43
CA GLY A 46 4.54 -0.49 -16.19
C GLY A 46 5.40 -1.44 -17.03
N GLU A 47 4.95 -2.66 -17.32
CA GLU A 47 5.67 -3.61 -18.18
C GLU A 47 5.85 -3.10 -19.62
N LEU A 48 4.89 -2.30 -20.11
CA LEU A 48 4.93 -1.78 -21.47
C LEU A 48 5.79 -0.54 -21.65
N ILE A 49 6.10 0.17 -20.54
CA ILE A 49 6.75 1.49 -20.62
C ILE A 49 8.11 1.56 -19.92
N ALA A 50 8.37 0.75 -18.89
CA ALA A 50 9.57 0.88 -18.07
C ALA A 50 10.84 0.59 -18.87
N ASP A 51 10.98 -0.61 -19.41
CA ASP A 51 12.18 -0.99 -20.17
C ASP A 51 12.33 -0.24 -21.50
N PRO A 52 11.27 0.01 -22.32
CA PRO A 52 11.37 0.87 -23.48
C PRO A 52 11.81 2.30 -23.17
N THR A 53 11.38 2.88 -22.05
CA THR A 53 11.83 4.21 -21.62
C THR A 53 13.29 4.17 -21.16
N ALA A 54 13.69 3.14 -20.39
CA ALA A 54 15.07 2.92 -19.97
C ALA A 54 16.00 2.74 -21.19
N LYS A 55 15.56 1.97 -22.19
CA LYS A 55 16.25 1.83 -23.47
C LYS A 55 16.46 3.17 -24.17
N TYR A 56 15.41 3.96 -24.30
CA TYR A 56 15.50 5.30 -24.90
C TYR A 56 16.51 6.17 -24.14
N LEU A 57 16.50 6.13 -22.80
CA LEU A 57 17.46 6.87 -21.99
C LEU A 57 18.91 6.42 -22.25
N LYS A 58 19.16 5.11 -22.30
CA LYS A 58 20.50 4.56 -22.59
C LYS A 58 20.95 4.82 -24.02
N GLU A 59 20.13 4.49 -25.00
CA GLU A 59 20.53 4.47 -26.41
C GLU A 59 20.45 5.85 -27.10
N VAL A 60 19.42 6.64 -26.76
CA VAL A 60 19.18 7.95 -27.41
C VAL A 60 19.71 9.09 -26.56
N GLN A 61 19.33 9.13 -25.28
CA GLN A 61 19.76 10.18 -24.38
C GLN A 61 21.18 9.97 -23.85
N LYS A 62 21.76 8.77 -24.04
CA LYS A 62 23.14 8.43 -23.65
C LYS A 62 23.38 8.62 -22.15
N VAL A 63 22.43 8.18 -21.32
CA VAL A 63 22.66 8.15 -19.86
C VAL A 63 23.52 6.93 -19.50
N ASP A 64 24.35 7.10 -18.48
CA ASP A 64 25.22 6.03 -17.96
C ASP A 64 24.41 5.03 -17.11
N TYR A 65 23.45 5.52 -16.31
CA TYR A 65 22.64 4.73 -15.40
C TYR A 65 21.17 5.10 -15.48
N VAL A 66 20.28 4.12 -15.21
CA VAL A 66 18.83 4.32 -15.11
C VAL A 66 18.34 3.86 -13.75
N VAL A 67 17.69 4.76 -13.03
CA VAL A 67 17.01 4.49 -11.76
C VAL A 67 15.51 4.50 -12.00
N MET A 68 14.84 3.42 -11.64
CA MET A 68 13.39 3.31 -11.66
C MET A 68 12.83 3.59 -10.26
N GLU A 69 12.10 4.69 -10.11
CA GLU A 69 11.28 4.98 -8.92
C GLU A 69 9.93 4.29 -9.11
N SER A 70 9.63 3.33 -8.28
CA SER A 70 8.49 2.44 -8.47
C SER A 70 7.54 2.43 -7.29
N HIS A 71 6.25 2.41 -7.60
CA HIS A 71 5.18 2.15 -6.61
C HIS A 71 4.24 1.04 -7.09
N ILE A 72 4.77 -0.04 -7.71
CA ILE A 72 3.97 -1.21 -8.15
C ILE A 72 4.10 -2.43 -7.24
N GLY A 73 4.98 -2.36 -6.24
CA GLY A 73 5.22 -3.45 -5.30
C GLY A 73 6.34 -4.39 -5.72
N TYR A 74 6.99 -5.00 -4.73
CA TYR A 74 8.04 -5.99 -4.98
C TYR A 74 7.50 -7.27 -5.64
N PHE A 75 6.30 -7.71 -5.25
CA PHE A 75 5.56 -8.83 -5.82
C PHE A 75 4.15 -8.38 -6.26
N ALA A 76 3.56 -9.09 -7.21
CA ALA A 76 2.20 -8.79 -7.67
C ALA A 76 1.18 -9.16 -6.58
N GLU A 77 0.44 -8.18 -6.06
CA GLU A 77 -0.67 -8.42 -5.12
C GLU A 77 -1.90 -8.96 -5.85
N ILE A 78 -2.06 -8.59 -7.11
CA ILE A 78 -3.13 -9.09 -7.99
C ILE A 78 -2.46 -9.91 -9.10
N PRO A 79 -2.88 -11.16 -9.33
CA PRO A 79 -2.32 -12.00 -10.39
C PRO A 79 -2.40 -11.30 -11.76
N GLY A 80 -1.28 -11.24 -12.46
CA GLY A 80 -1.17 -10.61 -13.78
C GLY A 80 -0.85 -9.12 -13.79
N GLU A 81 -0.86 -8.46 -12.62
CA GLU A 81 -0.38 -7.08 -12.52
C GLU A 81 1.16 -7.05 -12.46
N PRO A 82 1.80 -5.97 -12.96
CA PRO A 82 3.24 -5.83 -12.91
C PRO A 82 3.75 -5.67 -11.47
N CYS A 83 4.98 -6.12 -11.22
CA CYS A 83 5.68 -5.91 -9.96
C CYS A 83 7.18 -5.70 -10.22
N ASP A 84 7.89 -5.12 -9.25
CA ASP A 84 9.31 -4.74 -9.40
C ASP A 84 10.19 -5.93 -9.77
N SER A 85 10.07 -7.04 -9.03
CA SER A 85 10.89 -8.23 -9.30
C SER A 85 10.59 -8.85 -10.67
N GLY A 86 9.31 -8.94 -11.04
CA GLY A 86 8.89 -9.48 -12.33
C GLY A 86 9.29 -8.59 -13.51
N LEU A 87 9.26 -7.27 -13.33
CA LEU A 87 9.67 -6.31 -14.35
C LEU A 87 11.18 -6.38 -14.57
N VAL A 88 11.97 -6.39 -13.49
CA VAL A 88 13.44 -6.47 -13.58
C VAL A 88 13.90 -7.73 -14.29
N THR A 89 13.31 -8.90 -14.03
CA THR A 89 13.70 -10.15 -14.72
C THR A 89 13.50 -10.12 -16.23
N LYS A 90 12.69 -9.20 -16.74
CA LYS A 90 12.41 -9.00 -18.17
C LYS A 90 13.12 -7.78 -18.76
N SER A 91 13.72 -6.93 -17.93
CA SER A 91 14.37 -5.69 -18.36
C SER A 91 15.81 -5.92 -18.83
N HIS A 92 16.33 -4.95 -19.62
CA HIS A 92 17.71 -4.93 -20.11
C HIS A 92 18.46 -3.66 -19.73
N TYR A 93 17.74 -2.59 -19.36
CA TYR A 93 18.29 -1.24 -19.31
C TYR A 93 18.15 -0.55 -17.94
N ILE A 94 17.53 -1.21 -16.97
CA ILE A 94 17.35 -0.69 -15.61
C ILE A 94 18.54 -1.10 -14.75
N ASP A 95 19.08 -0.17 -13.98
CA ASP A 95 20.24 -0.42 -13.09
C ASP A 95 19.84 -0.52 -11.62
N ILE A 96 18.89 0.31 -11.18
CA ILE A 96 18.44 0.40 -9.79
C ILE A 96 16.92 0.55 -9.75
N VAL A 97 16.28 -0.09 -8.77
CA VAL A 97 14.86 0.09 -8.47
C VAL A 97 14.68 0.57 -7.04
N VAL A 98 14.04 1.71 -6.89
CA VAL A 98 13.59 2.26 -5.61
C VAL A 98 12.10 1.98 -5.51
N GLY A 99 11.73 0.91 -4.79
CA GLY A 99 10.38 0.34 -4.75
C GLY A 99 9.51 0.86 -3.60
N GLY A 100 8.22 0.59 -3.73
CA GLY A 100 7.19 0.93 -2.74
C GLY A 100 5.96 0.01 -2.87
N HIS A 101 4.81 0.40 -2.31
CA HIS A 101 3.50 -0.23 -2.37
C HIS A 101 3.27 -1.42 -1.44
N THR A 102 3.93 -2.55 -1.64
CA THR A 102 3.71 -3.78 -0.83
C THR A 102 4.26 -3.71 0.59
N HIS A 103 4.87 -2.59 0.97
CA HIS A 103 5.47 -2.37 2.28
C HIS A 103 6.50 -3.44 2.69
N THR A 104 7.10 -4.08 1.70
CA THR A 104 8.13 -5.11 1.92
C THR A 104 9.37 -4.47 2.56
N VAL A 105 9.97 -5.12 3.53
CA VAL A 105 11.33 -4.79 3.99
C VAL A 105 12.28 -5.72 3.25
N ILE A 106 13.02 -5.17 2.28
CA ILE A 106 13.99 -5.95 1.52
C ILE A 106 15.34 -5.81 2.20
N GLU A 107 15.83 -6.89 2.79
CA GLU A 107 17.11 -6.89 3.50
C GLU A 107 18.27 -6.67 2.53
N PRO A 108 19.20 -5.73 2.85
CA PRO A 108 20.40 -5.49 2.05
C PRO A 108 21.22 -6.76 1.82
N GLY A 109 21.69 -6.97 0.60
CA GLY A 109 22.48 -8.14 0.21
C GLY A 109 21.68 -9.43 0.01
N SER A 110 20.38 -9.44 0.29
CA SER A 110 19.52 -10.60 0.04
C SER A 110 19.32 -10.88 -1.45
N ALA A 111 18.81 -12.07 -1.77
CA ALA A 111 18.40 -12.40 -3.14
C ALA A 111 17.25 -11.50 -3.62
N GLN A 112 16.42 -10.98 -2.71
CA GLN A 112 15.37 -10.03 -3.04
C GLN A 112 15.94 -8.66 -3.43
N ALA A 113 17.05 -8.25 -2.82
CA ALA A 113 17.72 -7.00 -3.17
C ALA A 113 18.54 -7.08 -4.46
N ASN A 114 18.96 -8.30 -4.87
CA ASN A 114 19.88 -8.54 -5.98
C ASN A 114 19.21 -9.44 -7.02
N VAL A 115 18.37 -8.85 -7.87
CA VAL A 115 17.61 -9.57 -8.89
C VAL A 115 18.37 -9.53 -10.22
N LYS A 116 18.47 -10.66 -10.91
CA LYS A 116 19.05 -10.72 -12.27
C LYS A 116 18.05 -10.21 -13.30
N ASP A 117 18.51 -9.33 -14.17
CA ASP A 117 17.77 -8.91 -15.35
C ASP A 117 17.81 -9.98 -16.46
N ALA A 118 17.25 -9.67 -17.62
CA ALA A 118 17.18 -10.58 -18.76
C ALA A 118 18.58 -10.95 -19.33
N ASP A 119 19.59 -10.13 -19.12
CA ASP A 119 20.97 -10.36 -19.54
C ASP A 119 21.84 -11.00 -18.43
N GLY A 120 21.26 -11.27 -17.26
CA GLY A 120 21.94 -11.86 -16.10
C GLY A 120 22.71 -10.85 -15.26
N LYS A 121 22.60 -9.54 -15.55
CA LYS A 121 23.16 -8.47 -14.74
C LYS A 121 22.36 -8.31 -13.45
N ILE A 122 23.05 -8.02 -12.34
CA ILE A 122 22.37 -7.72 -11.07
C ILE A 122 21.80 -6.31 -11.12
N VAL A 123 20.50 -6.21 -10.84
CA VAL A 123 19.77 -4.97 -10.58
C VAL A 123 19.45 -4.92 -9.09
N THR A 124 19.81 -3.82 -8.44
CA THR A 124 19.53 -3.64 -7.02
C THR A 124 18.11 -3.10 -6.83
N ILE A 125 17.28 -3.85 -6.11
CA ILE A 125 15.93 -3.45 -5.72
C ILE A 125 15.91 -3.22 -4.21
N GLY A 126 15.36 -2.10 -3.77
CA GLY A 126 15.10 -1.86 -2.34
C GLY A 126 13.69 -1.36 -2.09
N GLN A 127 13.12 -1.80 -0.98
CA GLN A 127 11.87 -1.32 -0.42
C GLN A 127 11.98 -1.34 1.10
N ASN A 128 11.52 -0.29 1.78
CA ASN A 128 11.89 0.03 3.17
C ASN A 128 10.69 -0.09 4.13
N GLY A 129 9.75 -0.98 3.85
CA GLY A 129 8.56 -1.12 4.67
C GLY A 129 7.64 0.10 4.56
N LYS A 130 7.15 0.59 5.70
CA LYS A 130 6.19 1.70 5.79
C LYS A 130 6.44 2.59 7.00
N TYR A 131 5.78 3.75 7.01
CA TYR A 131 5.74 4.72 8.13
C TYR A 131 7.09 5.36 8.46
N GLY A 132 8.05 5.41 7.53
CA GLY A 132 9.34 6.04 7.75
C GLY A 132 10.21 5.37 8.82
N LYS A 133 9.97 4.09 9.14
CA LYS A 133 10.76 3.34 10.13
C LYS A 133 12.17 3.02 9.65
N LEU A 134 12.35 2.93 8.33
CA LEU A 134 13.62 2.69 7.66
C LEU A 134 13.82 3.72 6.55
N VAL A 135 15.07 4.12 6.36
CA VAL A 135 15.51 4.87 5.16
C VAL A 135 16.44 3.95 4.38
N GLY A 136 16.12 3.71 3.10
CA GLY A 136 17.00 3.01 2.18
C GLY A 136 18.01 4.00 1.59
N VAL A 137 19.27 3.58 1.57
CA VAL A 137 20.36 4.35 0.97
C VAL A 137 21.00 3.49 -0.11
N TYR A 138 21.16 4.08 -1.29
CA TYR A 138 21.83 3.47 -2.44
C TYR A 138 23.07 4.29 -2.74
N ASP A 139 24.22 3.68 -2.58
CA ASP A 139 25.51 4.27 -2.95
C ASP A 139 25.92 3.68 -4.30
N LEU A 140 25.83 4.48 -5.37
CA LEU A 140 26.21 4.11 -6.73
C LEU A 140 27.63 4.60 -7.01
N ASP A 141 28.55 3.67 -7.20
CA ASP A 141 29.87 3.99 -7.72
C ASP A 141 29.75 4.29 -9.23
N LEU A 142 29.99 5.53 -9.59
CA LEU A 142 29.78 6.02 -10.95
C LEU A 142 30.82 5.50 -11.97
N GLU A 143 31.98 4.99 -11.51
CA GLU A 143 33.01 4.46 -12.40
C GLU A 143 32.80 2.95 -12.66
N THR A 144 32.45 2.21 -11.62
CA THR A 144 32.29 0.75 -11.70
C THR A 144 30.85 0.30 -11.95
N GLY A 145 29.86 1.16 -11.66
CA GLY A 145 28.45 0.82 -11.68
C GLY A 145 28.00 -0.05 -10.49
N LYS A 146 28.89 -0.27 -9.50
CA LYS A 146 28.53 -1.03 -8.31
C LYS A 146 27.52 -0.26 -7.47
N VAL A 147 26.47 -0.94 -7.02
CA VAL A 147 25.46 -0.39 -6.12
C VAL A 147 25.57 -1.06 -4.78
N GLU A 148 25.69 -0.26 -3.72
CA GLU A 148 25.58 -0.73 -2.34
C GLU A 148 24.26 -0.21 -1.76
N TYR A 149 23.42 -1.14 -1.30
CA TYR A 149 22.14 -0.84 -0.67
C TYR A 149 22.22 -1.14 0.81
N ARG A 150 21.75 -0.19 1.65
CA ARG A 150 21.74 -0.33 3.11
C ARG A 150 20.54 0.34 3.73
N HIS A 151 20.18 -0.08 4.94
CA HIS A 151 19.12 0.55 5.73
C HIS A 151 19.70 1.45 6.83
N ILE A 152 19.04 2.58 7.06
CA ILE A 152 19.20 3.37 8.28
C ILE A 152 17.87 3.26 9.05
N LYS A 153 17.92 2.70 10.25
CA LYS A 153 16.75 2.62 11.13
C LYS A 153 16.48 3.98 11.76
N VAL A 154 15.28 4.50 11.55
CA VAL A 154 14.84 5.74 12.20
C VAL A 154 14.48 5.42 13.64
N THR A 155 15.14 6.10 14.58
CA THR A 155 14.97 5.94 16.03
C THR A 155 14.88 7.29 16.72
N SER A 156 14.46 7.33 17.98
CA SER A 156 14.42 8.54 18.79
C SER A 156 15.81 9.19 18.99
N ALA A 157 16.90 8.46 18.72
CA ALA A 157 18.25 9.06 18.72
C ALA A 157 18.42 10.21 17.73
N TYR A 158 17.57 10.28 16.70
CA TYR A 158 17.57 11.38 15.72
C TYR A 158 16.76 12.60 16.19
N ASP A 159 15.97 12.50 17.26
CA ASP A 159 15.11 13.60 17.75
C ASP A 159 15.94 14.82 18.15
N GLU A 160 17.10 14.62 18.78
CA GLU A 160 18.01 15.72 19.16
C GLU A 160 18.63 16.39 17.93
N ALA A 161 19.03 15.61 16.92
CA ALA A 161 19.51 16.16 15.66
C ALA A 161 18.39 16.91 14.91
N ALA A 162 17.16 16.41 14.93
CA ALA A 162 16.01 17.07 14.32
C ALA A 162 15.69 18.44 14.95
N LYS A 163 15.92 18.62 16.25
CA LYS A 163 15.76 19.91 16.94
C LYS A 163 16.66 21.02 16.37
N GLN A 164 17.77 20.67 15.73
CA GLN A 164 18.68 21.63 15.10
C GLN A 164 18.11 22.21 13.79
N TYR A 165 17.12 21.57 13.17
CA TYR A 165 16.44 22.06 11.97
C TYR A 165 15.33 23.06 12.32
N THR A 166 15.69 24.11 13.07
CA THR A 166 14.74 25.14 13.55
C THR A 166 13.95 25.82 12.44
N ALA A 167 14.56 26.06 11.28
CA ALA A 167 13.89 26.65 10.12
C ALA A 167 12.72 25.79 9.64
N PHE A 168 12.91 24.47 9.51
CA PHE A 168 11.84 23.54 9.16
C PHE A 168 10.80 23.40 10.26
N ALA A 169 11.23 23.29 11.50
CA ALA A 169 10.33 23.23 12.65
C ALA A 169 9.43 24.47 12.74
N ASN A 170 9.99 25.67 12.54
CA ASN A 170 9.24 26.92 12.54
C ASN A 170 8.26 27.01 11.36
N TRP A 171 8.66 26.53 10.18
CA TRP A 171 7.78 26.46 9.02
C TRP A 171 6.62 25.47 9.26
N LEU A 172 6.87 24.34 9.90
CA LEU A 172 5.87 23.29 10.17
C LEU A 172 4.94 23.66 11.34
N ALA A 173 5.41 24.44 12.31
CA ALA A 173 4.71 24.71 13.56
C ALA A 173 3.25 25.19 13.40
N PRO A 174 2.90 26.13 12.50
CA PRO A 174 1.51 26.58 12.36
C PRO A 174 0.59 25.47 11.82
N TYR A 175 1.10 24.62 10.93
CA TYR A 175 0.34 23.47 10.41
C TYR A 175 0.16 22.42 11.50
N LYS A 176 1.24 22.10 12.24
CA LYS A 176 1.21 21.17 13.36
C LYS A 176 0.22 21.62 14.42
N HIS A 177 0.25 22.90 14.84
CA HIS A 177 -0.66 23.43 15.84
C HIS A 177 -2.13 23.27 15.41
N LYS A 178 -2.45 23.60 14.15
CA LYS A 178 -3.80 23.43 13.62
C LYS A 178 -4.24 21.96 13.60
N VAL A 179 -3.36 21.06 13.18
CA VAL A 179 -3.63 19.61 13.16
C VAL A 179 -3.78 19.08 14.59
N ASP A 180 -2.84 19.40 15.48
CA ASP A 180 -2.87 18.92 16.88
C ASP A 180 -4.15 19.32 17.62
N SER A 181 -4.70 20.52 17.35
CA SER A 181 -5.94 20.97 17.99
C SER A 181 -7.15 20.11 17.64
N ILE A 182 -7.22 19.59 16.40
CA ILE A 182 -8.26 18.68 15.92
C ILE A 182 -7.94 17.25 16.37
N MET A 183 -6.71 16.82 16.13
CA MET A 183 -6.27 15.44 16.32
C MET A 183 -6.27 15.00 17.79
N ASN A 184 -6.12 15.94 18.74
CA ASN A 184 -6.15 15.65 20.17
C ASN A 184 -7.54 15.78 20.80
N ALA A 185 -8.57 16.18 20.04
CA ALA A 185 -9.94 16.29 20.58
C ALA A 185 -10.42 14.91 21.07
N PRO A 186 -10.82 14.79 22.37
CA PRO A 186 -11.30 13.53 22.91
C PRO A 186 -12.68 13.20 22.34
N VAL A 187 -12.87 11.98 21.86
CA VAL A 187 -14.15 11.50 21.27
C VAL A 187 -14.76 10.41 22.13
N ALA A 188 -13.93 9.48 22.64
CA ALA A 188 -14.39 8.32 23.38
C ALA A 188 -13.30 7.78 24.32
N GLN A 189 -13.64 6.71 25.05
CA GLN A 189 -12.67 5.92 25.79
C GLN A 189 -12.75 4.45 25.43
N SER A 190 -11.61 3.81 25.20
CA SER A 190 -11.52 2.36 25.04
C SER A 190 -11.18 1.70 26.37
N ALA A 191 -11.99 0.71 26.75
CA ALA A 191 -11.78 -0.06 27.98
C ALA A 191 -10.55 -0.99 27.91
N ARG A 192 -10.09 -1.32 26.69
CA ARG A 192 -8.99 -2.25 26.43
C ARG A 192 -8.19 -1.84 25.21
N GLU A 193 -6.97 -2.34 25.14
CA GLU A 193 -6.17 -2.30 23.92
C GLU A 193 -6.70 -3.32 22.89
N MET A 194 -6.69 -2.93 21.60
CA MET A 194 -7.06 -3.79 20.48
C MET A 194 -6.05 -3.54 19.35
N THR A 195 -5.42 -4.61 18.86
CA THR A 195 -4.34 -4.53 17.88
C THR A 195 -4.83 -4.87 16.47
N LEU A 196 -4.22 -4.28 15.47
CA LEU A 196 -4.52 -4.50 14.04
C LEU A 196 -4.50 -5.97 13.63
N ASP A 197 -3.58 -6.76 14.20
CA ASP A 197 -3.43 -8.17 13.87
C ASP A 197 -4.52 -9.04 14.52
N SER A 198 -5.33 -8.44 15.41
CA SER A 198 -6.42 -9.14 16.08
C SER A 198 -7.66 -9.22 15.19
N GLN A 199 -8.03 -10.43 14.77
CA GLN A 199 -9.30 -10.67 14.07
C GLN A 199 -10.51 -10.17 14.89
N ALA A 200 -10.42 -10.24 16.22
CA ALA A 200 -11.48 -9.75 17.11
C ALA A 200 -11.67 -8.24 17.01
N TYR A 201 -10.59 -7.46 16.88
CA TYR A 201 -10.68 -6.01 16.67
C TYR A 201 -11.29 -5.69 15.30
N GLN A 202 -10.83 -6.36 14.27
CA GLN A 202 -11.35 -6.17 12.91
C GLN A 202 -12.85 -6.50 12.83
N ASN A 203 -13.26 -7.62 13.41
CA ASN A 203 -14.68 -8.01 13.45
C ASN A 203 -15.53 -7.04 14.27
N TRP A 204 -15.01 -6.55 15.41
CA TRP A 204 -15.71 -5.52 16.21
C TRP A 204 -15.97 -4.24 15.40
N LEU A 205 -15.05 -3.83 14.54
CA LEU A 205 -15.27 -2.69 13.62
C LEU A 205 -16.38 -2.99 12.61
N SER A 206 -16.43 -4.21 12.08
CA SER A 206 -17.54 -4.63 11.20
C SER A 206 -18.89 -4.70 11.94
N ASP A 207 -18.89 -5.05 13.21
CA ASP A 207 -20.09 -4.98 14.05
C ASP A 207 -20.56 -3.52 14.22
N ALA A 208 -19.63 -2.60 14.46
CA ALA A 208 -19.93 -1.17 14.56
C ALA A 208 -20.50 -0.61 13.24
N ILE A 209 -19.94 -1.02 12.10
CA ILE A 209 -20.48 -0.67 10.77
C ILE A 209 -21.90 -1.22 10.63
N MET A 210 -22.14 -2.46 11.00
CA MET A 210 -23.46 -3.07 10.94
C MET A 210 -24.49 -2.31 11.78
N ASP A 211 -24.11 -1.89 12.97
CA ASP A 211 -24.98 -1.11 13.86
C ASP A 211 -25.29 0.28 13.26
N ILE A 212 -24.30 0.96 12.66
CA ILE A 212 -24.50 2.23 11.96
C ILE A 212 -25.45 2.04 10.76
N ILE A 213 -25.22 1.05 9.93
CA ILE A 213 -26.03 0.80 8.74
C ILE A 213 -27.49 0.53 9.11
N LYS A 214 -27.76 -0.18 10.21
CA LYS A 214 -29.13 -0.40 10.72
C LYS A 214 -29.84 0.90 11.08
N THR A 215 -29.12 1.98 11.37
CA THR A 215 -29.71 3.30 11.64
C THR A 215 -29.93 4.15 10.38
N LEU A 216 -29.12 3.94 9.36
CA LEU A 216 -29.11 4.76 8.14
C LEU A 216 -29.90 4.14 6.97
N TYR A 217 -30.04 2.83 6.96
CA TYR A 217 -30.68 2.08 5.90
C TYR A 217 -31.95 1.40 6.40
N THR A 218 -33.08 1.67 5.75
CA THR A 218 -34.40 1.14 6.14
C THR A 218 -34.64 -0.31 5.73
N GLY A 219 -33.81 -0.85 4.82
CA GLY A 219 -33.89 -2.25 4.39
C GLY A 219 -33.18 -3.20 5.34
N LYS A 220 -33.41 -4.49 5.17
CA LYS A 220 -32.68 -5.51 5.91
C LYS A 220 -31.25 -5.65 5.37
N VAL A 221 -30.26 -5.70 6.25
CA VAL A 221 -28.87 -6.06 5.96
C VAL A 221 -28.53 -7.34 6.73
N ASP A 222 -27.92 -8.31 6.05
CA ASP A 222 -27.64 -9.62 6.62
C ASP A 222 -26.27 -9.71 7.27
N LEU A 223 -25.27 -8.95 6.77
CA LEU A 223 -23.91 -8.87 7.30
C LEU A 223 -23.22 -7.59 6.86
N ALA A 224 -22.15 -7.24 7.54
CA ALA A 224 -21.18 -6.23 7.09
C ALA A 224 -19.79 -6.88 6.89
N ILE A 225 -19.08 -6.41 5.87
CA ILE A 225 -17.72 -6.83 5.54
C ILE A 225 -16.86 -5.57 5.42
N MET A 226 -15.65 -5.62 5.96
CA MET A 226 -14.65 -4.58 5.79
C MET A 226 -13.30 -5.20 5.50
N ASN A 227 -12.58 -4.69 4.49
CA ASN A 227 -11.22 -5.13 4.22
C ASN A 227 -10.27 -4.68 5.34
N LYS A 228 -9.45 -5.60 5.84
CA LYS A 228 -8.46 -5.30 6.91
C LYS A 228 -7.48 -4.19 6.53
N GLY A 229 -7.15 -4.05 5.26
CA GLY A 229 -6.29 -2.97 4.75
C GLY A 229 -6.87 -1.57 4.92
N GLY A 230 -8.18 -1.44 5.16
CA GLY A 230 -8.84 -0.18 5.49
C GLY A 230 -8.60 0.29 6.93
N ILE A 231 -8.10 -0.59 7.81
CA ILE A 231 -7.81 -0.31 9.22
C ILE A 231 -6.30 -0.09 9.35
N ARG A 232 -5.86 1.05 9.90
CA ARG A 232 -4.45 1.47 9.85
C ARG A 232 -3.78 1.66 11.19
N GLN A 233 -4.53 1.69 12.30
CA GLN A 233 -4.00 1.92 13.65
C GLN A 233 -4.59 0.94 14.67
N ASP A 234 -3.78 0.62 15.67
CA ASP A 234 -4.26 -0.03 16.88
C ASP A 234 -5.17 0.91 17.66
N MET A 235 -6.08 0.37 18.44
CA MET A 235 -6.88 1.12 19.39
C MET A 235 -6.28 0.95 20.80
N PRO A 236 -5.61 1.97 21.34
CA PRO A 236 -5.03 1.88 22.68
C PRO A 236 -6.12 1.85 23.75
N LYS A 237 -5.81 1.31 24.94
CA LYS A 237 -6.64 1.48 26.11
C LYS A 237 -6.59 2.95 26.57
N GLY A 238 -7.72 3.52 26.93
CA GLY A 238 -7.83 4.89 27.42
C GLY A 238 -8.50 5.83 26.43
N MET A 239 -8.04 7.07 26.37
CA MET A 239 -8.64 8.10 25.53
C MET A 239 -8.51 7.79 24.04
N VAL A 240 -9.62 7.91 23.33
CA VAL A 240 -9.71 7.84 21.88
C VAL A 240 -9.92 9.27 21.37
N SER A 241 -8.99 9.78 20.59
CA SER A 241 -9.07 11.11 20.00
C SER A 241 -9.63 11.04 18.56
N GLU A 242 -10.09 12.19 18.06
CA GLU A 242 -10.49 12.34 16.66
C GLU A 242 -9.34 11.95 15.70
N GLY A 243 -8.11 12.35 16.05
CA GLY A 243 -6.93 12.00 15.30
C GLY A 243 -6.66 10.51 15.23
N LEU A 244 -6.88 9.80 16.32
CA LEU A 244 -6.76 8.35 16.32
C LEU A 244 -7.78 7.71 15.36
N ILE A 245 -9.04 8.18 15.37
CA ILE A 245 -10.08 7.69 14.45
C ILE A 245 -9.68 7.99 13.00
N ASN A 246 -9.27 9.23 12.70
CA ASN A 246 -8.83 9.62 11.36
C ASN A 246 -7.60 8.84 10.89
N SER A 247 -6.68 8.52 11.79
CA SER A 247 -5.51 7.68 11.48
C SER A 247 -5.85 6.21 11.34
N THR A 248 -6.91 5.75 12.01
CA THR A 248 -7.43 4.38 11.88
C THR A 248 -8.12 4.18 10.53
N PHE A 249 -8.85 5.18 10.07
CA PHE A 249 -9.59 5.17 8.80
C PHE A 249 -9.17 6.36 7.91
N PRO A 250 -7.95 6.38 7.38
CA PRO A 250 -7.42 7.53 6.65
C PRO A 250 -7.95 7.67 5.23
N PHE A 251 -8.84 6.79 4.81
CA PHE A 251 -9.40 6.76 3.47
C PHE A 251 -10.81 7.32 3.45
N ASP A 252 -11.17 8.00 2.36
CA ASP A 252 -12.53 8.50 2.12
C ASP A 252 -13.46 7.36 1.63
N ASN A 253 -13.54 6.30 2.44
CA ASN A 253 -14.36 5.14 2.13
C ASN A 253 -15.84 5.43 2.37
N ARG A 254 -16.70 4.82 1.55
CA ARG A 254 -18.16 4.89 1.68
C ARG A 254 -18.74 3.53 1.95
N PHE A 255 -19.80 3.49 2.75
CA PHE A 255 -20.58 2.28 2.91
C PHE A 255 -21.51 2.11 1.71
N VAL A 256 -21.56 0.91 1.17
CA VAL A 256 -22.46 0.52 0.09
C VAL A 256 -23.24 -0.70 0.53
N VAL A 257 -24.53 -0.75 0.18
CA VAL A 257 -25.38 -1.93 0.38
C VAL A 257 -25.52 -2.64 -0.95
N LEU A 258 -25.13 -3.91 -0.99
CA LEU A 258 -25.13 -4.73 -2.19
C LEU A 258 -26.11 -5.88 -2.05
N ASP A 259 -26.80 -6.23 -3.14
CA ASP A 259 -27.47 -7.51 -3.28
C ASP A 259 -26.50 -8.52 -3.89
N ILE A 260 -26.18 -9.60 -3.17
CA ILE A 260 -25.19 -10.59 -3.61
C ILE A 260 -25.79 -12.00 -3.52
N LYS A 261 -25.54 -12.84 -4.52
CA LYS A 261 -25.91 -14.27 -4.45
C LYS A 261 -24.99 -14.99 -3.48
N GLY A 262 -25.56 -16.02 -2.80
CA GLY A 262 -24.77 -16.79 -1.83
C GLY A 262 -23.52 -17.47 -2.41
N LYS A 263 -23.56 -17.89 -3.68
CA LYS A 263 -22.38 -18.43 -4.37
C LYS A 263 -21.27 -17.38 -4.48
N ASP A 264 -21.61 -16.14 -4.81
CA ASP A 264 -20.66 -15.04 -4.98
C ASP A 264 -20.16 -14.54 -3.60
N LEU A 265 -21.01 -14.60 -2.57
CA LEU A 265 -20.63 -14.32 -1.19
C LEU A 265 -19.64 -15.36 -0.64
N ILE A 266 -19.83 -16.63 -0.93
CA ILE A 266 -18.90 -17.72 -0.56
C ILE A 266 -17.56 -17.52 -1.30
N GLU A 267 -17.61 -17.11 -2.56
CA GLU A 267 -16.39 -16.79 -3.32
C GLU A 267 -15.64 -15.58 -2.72
N ALA A 268 -16.36 -14.53 -2.32
CA ALA A 268 -15.77 -13.41 -1.61
C ALA A 268 -15.07 -13.87 -0.31
N PHE A 269 -15.72 -14.74 0.48
CA PHE A 269 -15.08 -15.30 1.67
C PHE A 269 -13.84 -16.13 1.35
N ARG A 270 -13.79 -16.83 0.22
CA ARG A 270 -12.60 -17.57 -0.22
C ARG A 270 -11.44 -16.62 -0.54
N VAL A 271 -11.73 -15.51 -1.24
CA VAL A 271 -10.73 -14.46 -1.51
C VAL A 271 -10.21 -13.86 -0.20
N MET A 272 -11.10 -13.56 0.75
CA MET A 272 -10.75 -13.05 2.07
C MET A 272 -9.88 -14.05 2.85
N ALA A 273 -10.23 -15.34 2.85
CA ALA A 273 -9.46 -16.39 3.51
C ALA A 273 -8.03 -16.51 2.98
N ASN A 274 -7.84 -16.40 1.67
CA ASN A 274 -6.52 -16.42 1.02
C ASN A 274 -5.64 -15.21 1.38
N ARG A 275 -6.24 -14.13 1.90
CA ARG A 275 -5.54 -12.95 2.42
C ARG A 275 -5.30 -13.00 3.94
N GLY A 276 -5.58 -14.14 4.57
CA GLY A 276 -5.49 -14.31 6.02
C GLY A 276 -6.70 -13.79 6.80
N GLY A 277 -7.84 -13.62 6.12
CA GLY A 277 -9.10 -13.13 6.66
C GLY A 277 -9.25 -11.60 6.54
N ASP A 278 -10.49 -11.18 6.33
CA ASP A 278 -10.93 -9.79 6.45
C ASP A 278 -11.99 -9.69 7.56
N ALA A 279 -12.40 -8.48 7.90
CA ALA A 279 -13.38 -8.23 8.95
C ALA A 279 -14.81 -8.60 8.50
N VAL A 280 -15.52 -9.34 9.31
CA VAL A 280 -16.95 -9.67 9.13
C VAL A 280 -17.73 -9.39 10.41
N SER A 281 -18.97 -8.94 10.28
CA SER A 281 -19.84 -8.76 11.44
C SER A 281 -20.27 -10.09 12.07
N LYS A 282 -20.68 -10.05 13.34
CA LYS A 282 -21.04 -11.22 14.16
C LYS A 282 -22.12 -12.11 13.57
N GLU A 283 -22.92 -11.62 12.64
CA GLU A 283 -23.94 -12.37 11.92
C GLU A 283 -23.30 -13.45 11.03
N ALA A 284 -22.06 -13.24 10.57
CA ALA A 284 -21.34 -14.17 9.72
C ALA A 284 -20.37 -15.02 10.55
N LYS A 285 -20.35 -16.32 10.27
CA LYS A 285 -19.35 -17.25 10.78
C LYS A 285 -18.73 -18.02 9.62
N VAL A 286 -17.48 -17.68 9.31
CA VAL A 286 -16.71 -18.30 8.22
C VAL A 286 -15.58 -19.10 8.81
N VAL A 287 -15.47 -20.36 8.41
CA VAL A 287 -14.39 -21.27 8.81
C VAL A 287 -13.66 -21.71 7.55
N TYR A 288 -12.36 -21.56 7.51
CA TYR A 288 -11.50 -21.98 6.41
C TYR A 288 -10.27 -22.72 6.93
N ASN A 289 -9.69 -23.55 6.09
CA ASN A 289 -8.48 -24.31 6.42
C ASN A 289 -7.21 -23.51 6.09
N ALA A 290 -6.05 -24.07 6.40
CA ALA A 290 -4.75 -23.43 6.13
C ALA A 290 -4.46 -23.18 4.64
N LYS A 291 -5.22 -23.79 3.72
CA LYS A 291 -5.13 -23.57 2.27
C LYS A 291 -6.09 -22.47 1.77
N GLY A 292 -6.84 -21.81 2.66
CA GLY A 292 -7.84 -20.82 2.30
C GLY A 292 -9.16 -21.40 1.77
N GLU A 293 -9.37 -22.71 1.85
CA GLU A 293 -10.60 -23.37 1.40
C GLU A 293 -11.70 -23.20 2.46
N ILE A 294 -12.89 -22.79 2.05
CA ILE A 294 -14.03 -22.59 2.94
C ILE A 294 -14.58 -23.94 3.41
N VAL A 295 -14.46 -24.21 4.70
CA VAL A 295 -15.02 -25.42 5.36
C VAL A 295 -16.49 -25.19 5.71
N SER A 296 -16.85 -23.99 6.15
CA SER A 296 -18.22 -23.63 6.51
C SER A 296 -18.42 -22.11 6.42
N ALA A 297 -19.56 -21.70 5.86
CA ALA A 297 -19.98 -20.30 5.84
C ALA A 297 -21.45 -20.20 6.28
N LYS A 298 -21.70 -19.54 7.40
CA LYS A 298 -23.03 -19.40 8.01
C LYS A 298 -23.38 -17.94 8.25
N LEU A 299 -24.64 -17.61 8.08
CA LEU A 299 -25.24 -16.34 8.50
C LEU A 299 -26.32 -16.60 9.53
N ASN A 300 -26.26 -15.95 10.69
CA ASN A 300 -27.18 -16.17 11.81
C ASN A 300 -27.39 -17.66 12.13
N GLY A 301 -26.30 -18.43 12.11
CA GLY A 301 -26.28 -19.87 12.38
C GLY A 301 -26.74 -20.77 11.24
N LYS A 302 -27.30 -20.22 10.15
CA LYS A 302 -27.78 -20.99 8.99
C LYS A 302 -26.74 -21.00 7.89
N GLN A 303 -26.59 -22.16 7.23
CA GLN A 303 -25.69 -22.30 6.09
C GLN A 303 -26.10 -21.36 4.95
N ILE A 304 -25.14 -20.68 4.33
CA ILE A 304 -25.38 -19.84 3.15
C ILE A 304 -25.82 -20.72 1.98
N LYS A 305 -26.94 -20.35 1.35
CA LYS A 305 -27.48 -21.07 0.19
C LYS A 305 -27.02 -20.38 -1.09
N PRO A 306 -26.39 -21.08 -2.05
CA PRO A 306 -25.80 -20.47 -3.25
C PRO A 306 -26.76 -19.59 -4.06
N GLU A 307 -28.01 -20.01 -4.20
CA GLU A 307 -28.99 -19.31 -5.04
C GLU A 307 -29.78 -18.22 -4.31
N GLN A 308 -29.68 -18.15 -2.99
CA GLN A 308 -30.33 -17.12 -2.18
C GLN A 308 -29.57 -15.81 -2.30
N SER A 309 -30.28 -14.67 -2.32
CA SER A 309 -29.70 -13.35 -2.23
C SER A 309 -29.53 -12.91 -0.78
N TYR A 310 -28.45 -12.20 -0.52
CA TYR A 310 -28.08 -11.61 0.77
C TYR A 310 -27.69 -10.14 0.55
N LYS A 311 -27.81 -9.35 1.62
CA LYS A 311 -27.41 -7.93 1.61
C LYS A 311 -26.33 -7.65 2.63
#